data_76133d4fec224d7d961ba4d9c7976dee
#
_entry.id   76133d4fec224d7d961ba4d9c7976dee
#
_cell.length_a   1.000
_cell.length_b   1.000
_cell.length_c   1.000
_cell.angle_alpha   90.00
_cell.angle_beta   90.00
_cell.angle_gamma   90.00
#
_symmetry.space_group_name_H-M   'P 1'
#
loop_
_entity.id
_entity.type
_entity.pdbx_description
1 polymer ?
#
loop_
_entity_poly.entity_id
_entity_poly.type
_entity_poly.pdbx_seq_one_letter_code
_entity_poly.pdbx_strand_id
1 'polypeptide(L)'
;MRRLVRAGPLVFRDPLLLCGALYLLLWSDASGFLRIGLYAAVLHEMGHILVYLALFRRLPVIEVTMTGFCMRTRGQALTRGQTFLLAVAGPGMNALLAAVWAVRMEQYAAIRDSAFLAANVLTGAFNLLPIPPLDGAQMVRCLLQSSSK
;
A
#
# COMPACT_ATOMS: atom_id res chain seq x y z
N MET A 1 7.63 -6.61 -26.00
CA MET A 1 7.63 -7.78 -25.07
C MET A 1 7.83 -7.27 -23.65
N ARG A 2 6.84 -7.45 -22.76
CA ARG A 2 6.98 -7.05 -21.34
C ARG A 2 7.85 -8.09 -20.63
N ARG A 3 8.98 -7.67 -20.09
CA ARG A 3 9.89 -8.57 -19.37
C ARG A 3 9.35 -8.80 -17.96
N LEU A 4 9.06 -10.05 -17.62
CA LEU A 4 8.67 -10.49 -16.27
C LEU A 4 9.88 -11.17 -15.63
N VAL A 5 10.28 -10.66 -14.47
CA VAL A 5 11.30 -11.29 -13.62
C VAL A 5 10.63 -11.72 -12.33
N ARG A 6 10.80 -12.99 -11.97
CA ARG A 6 10.20 -13.59 -10.78
C ARG A 6 11.28 -13.95 -9.76
N ALA A 7 11.15 -13.42 -8.56
CA ALA A 7 12.01 -13.71 -7.42
C ALA A 7 11.14 -14.19 -6.24
N GLY A 8 10.89 -15.50 -6.17
CA GLY A 8 10.01 -16.09 -5.15
C GLY A 8 8.57 -15.56 -5.24
N PRO A 9 8.05 -14.91 -4.18
CA PRO A 9 6.72 -14.31 -4.17
C PRO A 9 6.63 -12.98 -4.93
N LEU A 10 7.78 -12.37 -5.27
CA LEU A 10 7.86 -11.09 -5.98
C LEU A 10 7.91 -11.30 -7.49
N VAL A 11 7.08 -10.56 -8.22
CA VAL A 11 7.04 -10.52 -9.67
C VAL A 11 7.25 -9.07 -10.11
N PHE A 12 8.35 -8.83 -10.80
CA PHE A 12 8.68 -7.51 -11.33
C PHE A 12 8.25 -7.44 -12.80
N ARG A 13 7.40 -6.47 -13.10
CA ARG A 13 7.01 -6.17 -14.46
C ARG A 13 7.86 -5.02 -14.98
N ASP A 14 8.63 -5.29 -16.06
CA ASP A 14 9.57 -4.36 -16.67
C ASP A 14 10.60 -3.78 -15.67
N PRO A 15 11.42 -4.62 -15.00
CA PRO A 15 12.26 -4.22 -13.88
C PRO A 15 13.29 -3.14 -14.23
N LEU A 16 13.84 -3.14 -15.45
CA LEU A 16 14.78 -2.12 -15.90
C LEU A 16 14.15 -0.72 -15.94
N LEU A 17 12.93 -0.66 -16.45
CA LEU A 17 12.18 0.59 -16.55
C LEU A 17 11.76 1.08 -15.17
N LEU A 18 11.34 0.15 -14.29
CA LEU A 18 11.00 0.44 -12.91
C LEU A 18 12.22 0.98 -12.14
N CYS A 19 13.37 0.30 -12.22
CA CYS A 19 14.60 0.73 -11.56
C CYS A 19 15.10 2.07 -12.10
N GLY A 20 15.04 2.29 -13.42
CA GLY A 20 15.43 3.55 -14.03
C GLY A 20 14.55 4.71 -13.58
N ALA A 21 13.23 4.53 -13.59
CA ALA A 21 12.29 5.54 -13.14
C ALA A 21 12.47 5.84 -11.63
N LEU A 22 12.61 4.82 -10.80
CA LEU A 22 12.84 4.98 -9.37
C LEU A 22 14.17 5.70 -9.10
N TYR A 23 15.23 5.34 -9.85
CA TYR A 23 16.52 6.02 -9.75
C TYR A 23 16.41 7.50 -10.08
N LEU A 24 15.76 7.85 -11.20
CA LEU A 24 15.57 9.25 -11.60
C LEU A 24 14.73 10.04 -10.59
N LEU A 25 13.66 9.43 -10.08
CA LEU A 25 12.82 10.04 -9.04
C LEU A 25 13.62 10.30 -7.76
N LEU A 26 14.38 9.32 -7.29
CA LEU A 26 15.19 9.46 -6.07
C LEU A 26 16.38 10.40 -6.26
N TRP A 27 16.94 10.46 -7.48
CA TRP A 27 18.00 11.41 -7.82
C TRP A 27 17.51 12.86 -7.78
N SER A 28 16.29 13.10 -8.28
CA SER A 28 15.68 14.44 -8.29
C SER A 28 15.15 14.90 -6.92
N ASP A 29 15.09 13.99 -5.92
CA ASP A 29 14.55 14.27 -4.60
C ASP A 29 15.56 14.96 -3.67
N ALA A 30 15.84 16.22 -3.95
CA ALA A 30 16.74 17.03 -3.11
C ALA A 30 16.17 17.29 -1.71
N SER A 31 14.83 17.31 -1.56
CA SER A 31 14.15 17.56 -0.29
C SER A 31 14.03 16.32 0.61
N GLY A 32 14.08 15.12 0.04
CA GLY A 32 13.80 13.85 0.71
C GLY A 32 12.31 13.56 0.92
N PHE A 33 11.39 14.44 0.50
CA PHE A 33 9.95 14.25 0.70
C PHE A 33 9.39 13.12 -0.15
N LEU A 34 9.91 12.92 -1.34
CA LEU A 34 9.52 11.81 -2.20
C LEU A 34 9.86 10.46 -1.55
N ARG A 35 11.02 10.35 -0.94
CA ARG A 35 11.42 9.15 -0.18
C ARG A 35 10.48 8.89 0.98
N ILE A 36 10.05 9.93 1.71
CA ILE A 36 9.07 9.81 2.80
C ILE A 36 7.73 9.30 2.27
N GLY A 37 7.25 9.84 1.15
CA GLY A 37 6.03 9.34 0.50
C GLY A 37 6.14 7.88 0.06
N LEU A 38 7.30 7.49 -0.50
CA LEU A 38 7.57 6.11 -0.89
C LEU A 38 7.58 5.17 0.33
N TYR A 39 8.15 5.59 1.47
CA TYR A 39 8.09 4.83 2.72
C TYR A 39 6.65 4.65 3.20
N ALA A 40 5.83 5.71 3.16
CA ALA A 40 4.42 5.61 3.53
C ALA A 40 3.66 4.62 2.64
N ALA A 41 3.92 4.61 1.32
CA ALA A 41 3.33 3.67 0.37
C ALA A 41 3.78 2.23 0.63
N VAL A 42 5.08 1.99 0.89
CA VAL A 42 5.59 0.65 1.23
C VAL A 42 4.97 0.13 2.53
N LEU A 43 4.85 0.98 3.55
CA LEU A 43 4.24 0.60 4.82
C LEU A 43 2.74 0.31 4.68
N HIS A 44 2.04 1.02 3.80
CA HIS A 44 0.66 0.71 3.41
C HIS A 44 0.55 -0.72 2.86
N GLU A 45 1.37 -1.07 1.88
CA GLU A 45 1.39 -2.42 1.30
C GLU A 45 1.77 -3.50 2.34
N MET A 46 2.66 -3.17 3.26
CA MET A 46 2.97 -4.07 4.38
C MET A 46 1.74 -4.37 5.25
N GLY A 47 0.83 -3.41 5.42
CA GLY A 47 -0.45 -3.64 6.10
C GLY A 47 -1.24 -4.77 5.44
N HIS A 48 -1.39 -4.74 4.11
CA HIS A 48 -2.07 -5.81 3.36
C HIS A 48 -1.34 -7.16 3.50
N ILE A 49 0.00 -7.16 3.38
CA ILE A 49 0.80 -8.39 3.48
C ILE A 49 0.69 -9.03 4.85
N LEU A 50 0.74 -8.23 5.93
CA LEU A 50 0.63 -8.72 7.30
C LEU A 50 -0.74 -9.36 7.56
N VAL A 51 -1.82 -8.72 7.15
CA VAL A 51 -3.18 -9.27 7.30
C VAL A 51 -3.35 -10.52 6.44
N TYR A 52 -2.84 -10.52 5.21
CA TYR A 52 -2.87 -11.71 4.36
C TYR A 52 -2.11 -12.88 5.00
N LEU A 53 -0.91 -12.62 5.53
CA LEU A 53 -0.10 -13.63 6.21
C LEU A 53 -0.78 -14.17 7.47
N ALA A 54 -1.45 -13.31 8.24
CA ALA A 54 -2.21 -13.71 9.42
C ALA A 54 -3.39 -14.62 9.06
N LEU A 55 -4.11 -14.31 7.97
CA LEU A 55 -5.27 -15.08 7.51
C LEU A 55 -4.89 -16.43 6.88
N PHE A 56 -3.83 -16.47 6.08
CA PHE A 56 -3.54 -17.62 5.20
C PHE A 56 -2.25 -18.35 5.54
N ARG A 57 -1.43 -17.83 6.48
CA ARG A 57 -0.12 -18.38 6.86
C ARG A 57 0.83 -18.57 5.66
N ARG A 58 0.64 -17.81 4.60
CA ARG A 58 1.42 -17.85 3.35
C ARG A 58 1.63 -16.44 2.83
N LEU A 59 2.75 -16.19 2.17
CA LEU A 59 2.99 -14.91 1.51
C LEU A 59 2.16 -14.80 0.22
N PRO A 60 1.54 -13.64 -0.05
CA PRO A 60 0.87 -13.37 -1.31
C PRO A 60 1.89 -13.30 -2.46
N VAL A 61 1.42 -13.31 -3.70
CA VAL A 61 2.24 -12.90 -4.85
C VAL A 61 2.13 -11.39 -4.97
N ILE A 62 3.26 -10.70 -4.92
CA ILE A 62 3.33 -9.25 -5.02
C ILE A 62 3.86 -8.91 -6.41
N GLU A 63 3.03 -8.31 -7.24
CA GLU A 63 3.47 -7.75 -8.52
C GLU A 63 3.89 -6.29 -8.32
N VAL A 64 5.14 -6.01 -8.65
CA VAL A 64 5.68 -4.65 -8.64
C VAL A 64 5.59 -4.10 -10.06
N THR A 65 4.84 -3.01 -10.23
CA THR A 65 4.59 -2.36 -11.50
C THR A 65 4.94 -0.87 -11.42
N MET A 66 5.01 -0.19 -12.56
CA MET A 66 5.21 1.27 -12.61
C MET A 66 4.10 2.06 -11.90
N THR A 67 2.91 1.49 -11.79
CA THR A 67 1.74 2.12 -11.16
C THR A 67 1.60 1.78 -9.68
N GLY A 68 2.54 1.00 -9.11
CA GLY A 68 2.54 0.59 -7.71
C GLY A 68 2.60 -0.92 -7.53
N PHE A 69 2.22 -1.35 -6.34
CA PHE A 69 2.20 -2.75 -5.96
C PHE A 69 0.80 -3.33 -6.18
N CYS A 70 0.74 -4.58 -6.65
CA CYS A 70 -0.50 -5.31 -6.81
C CYS A 70 -0.38 -6.67 -6.13
N MET A 71 -1.15 -6.88 -5.06
CA MET A 71 -1.17 -8.16 -4.35
C MET A 71 -2.11 -9.14 -5.06
N ARG A 72 -1.60 -10.33 -5.40
CA ARG A 72 -2.40 -11.43 -5.94
C ARG A 72 -2.56 -12.56 -4.94
N THR A 73 -3.77 -13.02 -4.75
CA THR A 73 -4.18 -14.03 -3.76
C THR A 73 -3.94 -15.48 -4.18
N ARG A 74 -3.04 -15.75 -5.12
CA ARG A 74 -2.69 -17.11 -5.62
C ARG A 74 -3.90 -17.97 -6.00
N GLY A 75 -4.97 -17.39 -6.52
CA GLY A 75 -6.17 -18.12 -6.93
C GLY A 75 -7.07 -18.58 -5.77
N GLN A 76 -6.81 -18.12 -4.52
CA GLN A 76 -7.71 -18.36 -3.41
C GLN A 76 -8.98 -17.52 -3.54
N ALA A 77 -10.13 -18.15 -3.45
CA ALA A 77 -11.40 -17.47 -3.31
C ALA A 77 -11.47 -16.87 -1.89
N LEU A 78 -11.47 -15.55 -1.81
CA LEU A 78 -11.63 -14.83 -0.54
C LEU A 78 -13.10 -14.74 -0.18
N THR A 79 -13.42 -14.94 1.09
CA THR A 79 -14.73 -14.57 1.61
C THR A 79 -14.88 -13.05 1.59
N ARG A 80 -16.10 -12.56 1.64
CA ARG A 80 -16.40 -11.13 1.67
C ARG A 80 -15.73 -10.43 2.85
N GLY A 81 -15.79 -11.02 4.06
CA GLY A 81 -15.15 -10.50 5.24
C GLY A 81 -13.61 -10.43 5.11
N GLN A 82 -13.00 -11.45 4.52
CA GLN A 82 -11.55 -11.45 4.25
C GLN A 82 -11.16 -10.38 3.24
N THR A 83 -11.95 -10.19 2.18
CA THR A 83 -11.71 -9.13 1.20
C THR A 83 -11.81 -7.74 1.83
N PHE A 84 -12.84 -7.52 2.67
CA PHE A 84 -13.01 -6.27 3.39
C PHE A 84 -11.85 -6.01 4.37
N LEU A 85 -11.48 -7.02 5.17
CA LEU A 85 -10.37 -6.92 6.13
C LEU A 85 -9.03 -6.62 5.43
N LEU A 86 -8.78 -7.26 4.29
CA LEU A 86 -7.62 -6.96 3.46
C LEU A 86 -7.68 -5.53 2.94
N ALA A 87 -8.81 -5.07 2.42
CA ALA A 87 -8.93 -3.71 1.89
C ALA A 87 -8.76 -2.62 2.97
N VAL A 88 -9.15 -2.88 4.22
CA VAL A 88 -8.93 -1.94 5.35
C VAL A 88 -7.47 -1.94 5.82
N ALA A 89 -6.73 -3.03 5.58
CA ALA A 89 -5.41 -3.24 6.20
C ALA A 89 -4.37 -2.18 5.82
N GLY A 90 -4.30 -1.78 4.54
CA GLY A 90 -3.39 -0.73 4.06
C GLY A 90 -3.71 0.65 4.65
N PRO A 91 -4.94 1.18 4.43
CA PRO A 91 -5.35 2.43 5.05
C PRO A 91 -5.28 2.40 6.57
N GLY A 92 -5.56 1.26 7.22
CA GLY A 92 -5.43 1.05 8.65
C GLY A 92 -3.98 1.19 9.15
N MET A 93 -3.02 0.65 8.40
CA MET A 93 -1.60 0.82 8.69
C MET A 93 -1.20 2.30 8.63
N ASN A 94 -1.61 3.02 7.58
CA ASN A 94 -1.34 4.44 7.47
C ASN A 94 -1.98 5.25 8.61
N ALA A 95 -3.23 4.94 8.98
CA ALA A 95 -3.91 5.60 10.09
C ALA A 95 -3.19 5.35 11.43
N LEU A 96 -2.76 4.12 11.68
CA LEU A 96 -1.97 3.77 12.88
C LEU A 96 -0.65 4.56 12.92
N LEU A 97 0.09 4.59 11.82
CA LEU A 97 1.34 5.33 11.73
C LEU A 97 1.15 6.84 11.90
N ALA A 98 0.09 7.39 11.30
CA ALA A 98 -0.26 8.80 11.47
C ALA A 98 -0.57 9.12 12.94
N ALA A 99 -1.35 8.27 13.62
CA ALA A 99 -1.68 8.45 15.04
C ALA A 99 -0.43 8.38 15.94
N VAL A 100 0.43 7.37 15.72
CA VAL A 100 1.70 7.23 16.48
C VAL A 100 2.60 8.45 16.27
N TRP A 101 2.71 8.93 15.02
CA TRP A 101 3.55 10.10 14.73
C TRP A 101 2.96 11.40 15.27
N ALA A 102 1.64 11.57 15.24
CA ALA A 102 0.98 12.73 15.85
C ALA A 102 1.29 12.84 17.35
N VAL A 103 1.16 11.73 18.11
CA VAL A 103 1.51 11.68 19.53
C VAL A 103 3.00 11.97 19.77
N ARG A 104 3.88 11.39 18.96
CA ARG A 104 5.33 11.64 19.06
C ARG A 104 5.68 13.11 18.85
N MET A 105 5.03 13.77 17.90
CA MET A 105 5.29 15.18 17.56
C MET A 105 4.87 16.17 18.65
N GLU A 106 4.03 15.77 19.61
CA GLU A 106 3.74 16.59 20.80
C GLU A 106 4.98 16.83 21.66
N GLN A 107 5.96 15.93 21.60
CA GLN A 107 7.21 16.04 22.36
C GLN A 107 8.37 16.62 21.52
N TYR A 108 8.48 16.19 20.30
CA TYR A 108 9.58 16.60 19.38
C TYR A 108 9.03 16.69 17.95
N ALA A 109 8.92 17.90 17.42
CA ALA A 109 8.45 18.13 16.06
C ALA A 109 9.62 18.53 15.14
N ALA A 110 9.94 17.66 14.18
CA ALA A 110 10.84 17.99 13.08
C ALA A 110 10.04 18.07 11.76
N ILE A 111 10.54 18.82 10.79
CA ILE A 111 9.88 18.97 9.48
C ILE A 111 9.69 17.62 8.77
N ARG A 112 10.60 16.67 8.97
CA ARG A 112 10.50 15.32 8.42
C ARG A 112 9.41 14.48 9.11
N ASP A 113 9.17 14.70 10.39
CA ASP A 113 8.09 14.05 11.13
C ASP A 113 6.72 14.53 10.63
N SER A 114 6.58 15.84 10.41
CA SER A 114 5.37 16.43 9.80
C SER A 114 5.15 15.92 8.39
N ALA A 115 6.20 15.78 7.60
CA ALA A 115 6.12 15.23 6.26
C ALA A 115 5.72 13.75 6.26
N PHE A 116 6.23 12.94 7.20
CA PHE A 116 5.87 11.53 7.33
C PHE A 116 4.42 11.36 7.80
N LEU A 117 3.97 12.18 8.77
CA LEU A 117 2.57 12.23 9.19
C LEU A 117 1.66 12.56 7.99
N ALA A 118 1.96 13.65 7.29
CA ALA A 118 1.18 14.07 6.12
C ALA A 118 1.16 13.00 5.02
N ALA A 119 2.30 12.36 4.73
CA ALA A 119 2.39 11.29 3.74
C ALA A 119 1.49 10.10 4.10
N ASN A 120 1.46 9.68 5.36
CA ASN A 120 0.57 8.59 5.80
C ASN A 120 -0.90 8.99 5.73
N VAL A 121 -1.26 10.19 6.19
CA VAL A 121 -2.64 10.70 6.09
C VAL A 121 -3.10 10.75 4.64
N LEU A 122 -2.29 11.33 3.75
CA LEU A 122 -2.62 11.46 2.32
C LEU A 122 -2.70 10.11 1.63
N THR A 123 -1.73 9.20 1.87
CA THR A 123 -1.75 7.85 1.28
C THR A 123 -2.98 7.08 1.74
N GLY A 124 -3.28 7.08 3.03
CA GLY A 124 -4.47 6.41 3.57
C GLY A 124 -5.78 6.99 3.02
N ALA A 125 -5.92 8.32 3.03
CA ALA A 125 -7.10 9.00 2.51
C ALA A 125 -7.31 8.76 1.01
N PHE A 126 -6.23 8.81 0.22
CA PHE A 126 -6.29 8.55 -1.22
C PHE A 126 -6.75 7.11 -1.50
N ASN A 127 -6.20 6.11 -0.78
CA ASN A 127 -6.59 4.72 -0.96
C ASN A 127 -8.02 4.41 -0.47
N LEU A 128 -8.62 5.25 0.38
CA LEU A 128 -10.03 5.13 0.78
C LEU A 128 -11.02 5.65 -0.26
N LEU A 129 -10.56 6.30 -1.33
CA LEU A 129 -11.46 6.75 -2.40
C LEU A 129 -12.15 5.55 -3.08
N PRO A 130 -13.46 5.66 -3.40
CA PRO A 130 -14.23 4.57 -4.02
C PRO A 130 -13.96 4.44 -5.53
N ILE A 131 -12.70 4.54 -5.93
CA ILE A 131 -12.25 4.53 -7.32
C ILE A 131 -11.37 3.29 -7.56
N PRO A 132 -11.73 2.37 -8.46
CA PRO A 132 -10.84 1.25 -8.81
C PRO A 132 -9.52 1.76 -9.41
N PRO A 133 -8.37 1.17 -9.04
CA PRO A 133 -8.17 -0.08 -8.28
C PRO A 133 -7.97 0.09 -6.75
N LEU A 134 -8.28 1.23 -6.17
CA LEU A 134 -8.01 1.58 -4.76
C LEU A 134 -8.79 0.71 -3.77
N ASP A 135 -8.33 0.65 -2.53
CA ASP A 135 -8.92 -0.17 -1.47
C ASP A 135 -10.34 0.24 -1.10
N GLY A 136 -10.63 1.54 -1.10
CA GLY A 136 -11.96 2.08 -0.86
C GLY A 136 -13.00 1.53 -1.84
N ALA A 137 -12.63 1.32 -3.10
CA ALA A 137 -13.54 0.69 -4.07
C ALA A 137 -13.82 -0.78 -3.72
N GLN A 138 -12.84 -1.51 -3.18
CA GLN A 138 -13.04 -2.89 -2.72
C GLN A 138 -13.93 -2.93 -1.47
N MET A 139 -13.71 -2.00 -0.52
CA MET A 139 -14.54 -1.86 0.69
C MET A 139 -16.00 -1.59 0.32
N VAL A 140 -16.26 -0.63 -0.56
CA VAL A 140 -17.61 -0.27 -1.02
C VAL A 140 -18.28 -1.46 -1.73
N ARG A 141 -17.57 -2.17 -2.60
CA ARG A 141 -18.11 -3.39 -3.24
C ARG A 141 -18.51 -4.45 -2.22
N CYS A 142 -17.69 -4.68 -1.20
CA CYS A 142 -18.02 -5.62 -0.13
C CYS A 142 -19.27 -5.20 0.64
N LEU A 143 -19.48 -3.92 0.90
CA LEU A 143 -20.64 -3.41 1.62
C LEU A 143 -21.91 -3.48 0.75
N LEU A 144 -21.87 -3.05 -0.51
CA LEU A 144 -23.01 -3.05 -1.41
C LEU A 144 -23.53 -4.46 -1.73
N GLN A 145 -22.65 -5.44 -1.90
CA GLN A 145 -23.04 -6.83 -2.09
C GLN A 145 -23.70 -7.45 -0.84
N SER A 146 -23.65 -6.80 0.33
CA SER A 146 -24.37 -7.22 1.54
C SER A 146 -25.86 -6.88 1.51
N SER A 147 -26.24 -5.87 0.74
CA SER A 147 -27.62 -5.36 0.70
C SER A 147 -28.53 -6.12 -0.28
N SER A 148 -28.01 -7.10 -1.03
CA SER A 148 -28.70 -7.84 -2.08
C SER A 148 -29.12 -9.28 -1.69
N LYS A 149 -29.42 -9.52 -0.40
CA LYS A 149 -30.03 -10.80 0.06
C LYS A 149 -31.34 -10.52 0.73
#